data_12194a2dc9ffaacbca0ef639be55926a
#
_entry.id   12194a2dc9ffaacbca0ef639be55926a
#
_cell.length_a   1.000
_cell.length_b   1.000
_cell.length_c   1.000
_cell.angle_alpha   90.00
_cell.angle_beta   90.00
_cell.angle_gamma   90.00
#
_symmetry.space_group_name_H-M   'P 1'
#
loop_
_entity.id
_entity.type
_entity.pdbx_description
1 polymer ?
#
loop_
_entity_poly.entity_id
_entity_poly.type
_entity_poly.pdbx_seq_one_letter_code
_entity_poly.pdbx_strand_id
1 'polypeptide(L)'
;MRAGNQLDGVARIRAKATQDLSQFNLDLRGFEIGALEVDGRDAAFSRDGQELTVVPRHGLRRNSAFNVTVEYSGTPERVIDPDGSSEGWVPTADGAFVVNEPQGSPGWFPANDNPQDKATYDFSVTVPEGITAIGNGVLKSSRTRDGKTTWNWSEDSPMASYLTTVTNGVFELRVSSWRGMPLYHAVDPAMPARELAFERLALEPRVLEFFDDLYGPYPFSSGGGVVDPAGVLYALESQTKSMYDGVSGAPGEGTVVHEISHQWFGNAVTLAVWPDIWLNEGFARWSQWIWTERNGGLTAQQQFDALYASRPASFWTRPPANLGGPQFLFADAGYTRGGMTLQALRQKIGDDAFFELLRAWYRENRYGNVTTADFIALSERISGQQLDTFFDVWLYQPVKPTVW
;
A
#
# COMPACT_ATOMS: atom_id res chain seq x y z
N MET A 1 1.54 -16.99 -21.16
CA MET A 1 0.39 -17.35 -20.33
C MET A 1 -0.31 -18.53 -20.98
N ARG A 2 -0.53 -19.61 -20.25
CA ARG A 2 -1.43 -20.65 -20.73
C ARG A 2 -2.82 -20.04 -20.87
N ALA A 3 -3.54 -20.35 -21.94
CA ALA A 3 -4.92 -19.98 -22.09
C ALA A 3 -5.68 -20.43 -20.84
N GLY A 4 -6.31 -19.49 -20.11
CA GLY A 4 -7.04 -19.75 -18.88
C GLY A 4 -6.27 -19.32 -17.62
N ASN A 5 -5.96 -18.04 -17.48
CA ASN A 5 -5.61 -17.44 -16.20
C ASN A 5 -6.87 -17.42 -15.33
N GLN A 6 -7.25 -18.60 -14.80
CA GLN A 6 -8.46 -18.81 -14.03
C GLN A 6 -8.12 -18.91 -12.55
N LEU A 7 -8.89 -18.25 -11.72
CA LEU A 7 -8.82 -18.27 -10.28
C LEU A 7 -10.09 -18.91 -9.72
N ASP A 8 -9.92 -19.96 -8.91
CA ASP A 8 -10.96 -20.52 -8.06
C ASP A 8 -10.64 -20.11 -6.62
N GLY A 9 -11.52 -19.35 -5.99
CA GLY A 9 -11.27 -18.75 -4.68
C GLY A 9 -12.36 -19.08 -3.66
N VAL A 10 -11.96 -19.15 -2.40
CA VAL A 10 -12.85 -19.18 -1.24
C VAL A 10 -12.38 -18.11 -0.26
N ALA A 11 -13.13 -17.03 -0.14
CA ALA A 11 -12.88 -16.02 0.87
C ALA A 11 -13.68 -16.33 2.14
N ARG A 12 -13.01 -16.38 3.28
CA ARG A 12 -13.63 -16.51 4.60
C ARG A 12 -13.35 -15.24 5.39
N ILE A 13 -14.37 -14.43 5.55
CA ILE A 13 -14.29 -13.11 6.16
C ILE A 13 -14.93 -13.17 7.54
N ARG A 14 -14.20 -12.77 8.57
CA ARG A 14 -14.75 -12.53 9.89
C ARG A 14 -14.87 -11.03 10.11
N ALA A 15 -16.08 -10.56 10.31
CA ALA A 15 -16.39 -9.15 10.45
C ALA A 15 -17.18 -8.86 11.74
N LYS A 16 -17.27 -7.57 12.06
CA LYS A 16 -18.07 -7.06 13.18
C LYS A 16 -18.96 -5.93 12.67
N ALA A 17 -20.26 -6.06 12.87
CA ALA A 17 -21.22 -5.03 12.49
C ALA A 17 -21.04 -3.76 13.31
N THR A 18 -20.87 -2.61 12.67
CA THR A 18 -20.74 -1.29 13.33
C THR A 18 -22.08 -0.64 13.63
N GLN A 19 -23.16 -1.13 13.03
CA GLN A 19 -24.56 -0.75 13.22
C GLN A 19 -25.46 -1.98 13.04
N ASP A 20 -26.77 -1.85 13.28
CA ASP A 20 -27.71 -2.89 12.93
C ASP A 20 -27.83 -2.96 11.39
N LEU A 21 -27.64 -4.16 10.81
CA LEU A 21 -27.58 -4.35 9.38
C LEU A 21 -28.65 -5.34 8.92
N SER A 22 -29.49 -4.94 7.97
CA SER A 22 -30.35 -5.85 7.20
C SER A 22 -29.61 -6.40 5.96
N GLN A 23 -28.60 -5.68 5.49
CA GLN A 23 -27.72 -6.04 4.38
C GLN A 23 -26.37 -5.36 4.59
N PHE A 24 -25.35 -5.83 3.86
CA PHE A 24 -24.04 -5.19 3.78
C PHE A 24 -23.44 -5.41 2.38
N ASN A 25 -22.40 -4.66 2.04
CA ASN A 25 -21.76 -4.75 0.74
C ASN A 25 -20.34 -5.29 0.86
N LEU A 26 -19.91 -5.97 -0.21
CA LEU A 26 -18.53 -6.30 -0.54
C LEU A 26 -18.29 -5.85 -1.97
N ASP A 27 -17.03 -5.63 -2.32
CA ASP A 27 -16.58 -5.34 -3.68
C ASP A 27 -15.97 -6.58 -4.30
N LEU A 28 -16.44 -6.97 -5.50
CA LEU A 28 -15.89 -8.08 -6.28
C LEU A 28 -16.21 -7.88 -7.76
N ARG A 29 -15.19 -7.90 -8.63
CA ARG A 29 -15.35 -7.73 -10.09
C ARG A 29 -15.29 -9.06 -10.81
N GLY A 30 -16.11 -9.22 -11.87
CA GLY A 30 -15.93 -10.20 -12.95
C GLY A 30 -16.12 -11.66 -12.61
N PHE A 31 -16.10 -12.07 -11.34
CA PHE A 31 -16.21 -13.48 -10.93
C PHE A 31 -17.65 -13.95 -10.85
N GLU A 32 -17.86 -15.24 -11.17
CA GLU A 32 -19.09 -15.95 -10.82
C GLU A 32 -19.05 -16.36 -9.35
N ILE A 33 -20.17 -16.20 -8.65
CA ILE A 33 -20.32 -16.61 -7.24
C ILE A 33 -21.02 -17.97 -7.23
N GLY A 34 -20.29 -19.00 -6.79
CA GLY A 34 -20.79 -20.36 -6.66
C GLY A 34 -21.63 -20.55 -5.40
N ALA A 35 -21.17 -19.97 -4.27
CA ALA A 35 -21.90 -19.98 -3.01
C ALA A 35 -21.58 -18.70 -2.20
N LEU A 36 -22.58 -18.22 -1.45
CA LEU A 36 -22.41 -17.13 -0.50
C LEU A 36 -23.19 -17.44 0.77
N GLU A 37 -22.46 -17.50 1.88
CA GLU A 37 -23.04 -17.83 3.18
C GLU A 37 -22.72 -16.74 4.21
N VAL A 38 -23.66 -16.50 5.13
CA VAL A 38 -23.46 -15.72 6.34
C VAL A 38 -23.76 -16.59 7.55
N ASP A 39 -22.78 -16.75 8.44
CA ASP A 39 -22.81 -17.65 9.60
C ASP A 39 -23.23 -19.09 9.24
N GLY A 40 -22.67 -19.62 8.13
CA GLY A 40 -22.89 -20.98 7.64
C GLY A 40 -24.30 -21.21 7.09
N ARG A 41 -24.98 -20.18 6.64
CA ARG A 41 -26.31 -20.24 6.02
C ARG A 41 -26.31 -19.46 4.72
N ASP A 42 -26.93 -20.02 3.68
CA ASP A 42 -27.09 -19.34 2.41
C ASP A 42 -27.68 -17.93 2.60
N ALA A 43 -27.05 -16.96 1.97
CA ALA A 43 -27.50 -15.58 1.93
C ALA A 43 -27.92 -15.19 0.52
N ALA A 44 -28.95 -14.37 0.41
CA ALA A 44 -29.28 -13.76 -0.86
C ALA A 44 -28.27 -12.66 -1.19
N PHE A 45 -28.02 -12.48 -2.48
CA PHE A 45 -27.15 -11.41 -2.94
C PHE A 45 -27.64 -10.83 -4.27
N SER A 46 -27.20 -9.60 -4.53
CA SER A 46 -27.34 -8.95 -5.84
C SER A 46 -26.05 -8.24 -6.17
N ARG A 47 -25.84 -7.95 -7.44
CA ARG A 47 -24.63 -7.28 -7.90
C ARG A 47 -24.98 -6.10 -8.81
N ASP A 48 -24.31 -4.97 -8.57
CA ASP A 48 -24.30 -3.81 -9.46
C ASP A 48 -22.84 -3.41 -9.72
N GLY A 49 -22.33 -3.74 -10.90
CA GLY A 49 -20.90 -3.63 -11.20
C GLY A 49 -20.05 -4.48 -10.25
N GLN A 50 -19.17 -3.85 -9.48
CA GLN A 50 -18.35 -4.50 -8.44
C GLN A 50 -19.07 -4.63 -7.09
N GLU A 51 -20.08 -3.81 -6.85
CA GLU A 51 -20.81 -3.79 -5.59
C GLU A 51 -21.63 -5.07 -5.43
N LEU A 52 -21.28 -5.88 -4.45
CA LEU A 52 -21.93 -7.13 -4.09
C LEU A 52 -22.75 -6.90 -2.82
N THR A 53 -24.05 -6.64 -2.96
CA THR A 53 -24.96 -6.49 -1.83
C THR A 53 -25.35 -7.86 -1.29
N VAL A 54 -25.05 -8.12 -0.03
CA VAL A 54 -25.34 -9.38 0.68
C VAL A 54 -26.48 -9.17 1.66
N VAL A 55 -27.51 -10.01 1.57
CA VAL A 55 -28.68 -9.99 2.44
C VAL A 55 -28.66 -11.25 3.31
N PRO A 56 -28.19 -11.17 4.57
CA PRO A 56 -28.16 -12.31 5.47
C PRO A 56 -29.58 -12.76 5.81
N ARG A 57 -29.75 -14.05 6.09
CA ARG A 57 -31.06 -14.61 6.42
C ARG A 57 -31.72 -13.96 7.65
N HIS A 58 -30.92 -13.47 8.55
CA HIS A 58 -31.33 -12.70 9.74
C HIS A 58 -30.48 -11.44 9.84
N GLY A 59 -31.09 -10.33 10.23
CA GLY A 59 -30.36 -9.08 10.45
C GLY A 59 -29.21 -9.24 11.45
N LEU A 60 -28.13 -8.54 11.22
CA LEU A 60 -26.94 -8.52 12.06
C LEU A 60 -27.07 -7.36 13.07
N ARG A 61 -26.85 -7.64 14.35
CA ARG A 61 -26.94 -6.61 15.39
C ARG A 61 -25.64 -5.84 15.49
N ARG A 62 -25.72 -4.56 15.81
CA ARG A 62 -24.56 -3.74 16.13
C ARG A 62 -23.65 -4.43 17.15
N ASN A 63 -22.36 -4.38 16.91
CA ASN A 63 -21.30 -5.01 17.71
C ASN A 63 -21.28 -6.55 17.70
N SER A 64 -22.16 -7.23 16.95
CA SER A 64 -22.06 -8.68 16.77
C SER A 64 -20.96 -9.02 15.75
N ALA A 65 -20.19 -10.06 16.03
CA ALA A 65 -19.32 -10.69 15.03
C ALA A 65 -20.15 -11.62 14.15
N PHE A 66 -19.78 -11.71 12.89
CA PHE A 66 -20.38 -12.63 11.91
C PHE A 66 -19.31 -13.11 10.93
N ASN A 67 -19.58 -14.21 10.24
CA ASN A 67 -18.67 -14.78 9.26
C ASN A 67 -19.36 -14.78 7.89
N VAL A 68 -18.59 -14.45 6.85
CA VAL A 68 -19.03 -14.54 5.47
C VAL A 68 -18.12 -15.52 4.73
N THR A 69 -18.71 -16.45 3.98
CA THR A 69 -17.97 -17.30 3.06
C THR A 69 -18.44 -17.02 1.65
N VAL A 70 -17.52 -16.71 0.76
CA VAL A 70 -17.79 -16.49 -0.66
C VAL A 70 -16.96 -17.47 -1.47
N GLU A 71 -17.62 -18.37 -2.20
CA GLU A 71 -16.98 -19.23 -3.21
C GLU A 71 -17.14 -18.55 -4.56
N TYR A 72 -16.05 -18.32 -5.25
CA TYR A 72 -16.06 -17.59 -6.52
C TYR A 72 -15.05 -18.18 -7.49
N SER A 73 -15.34 -18.02 -8.78
CA SER A 73 -14.46 -18.51 -9.84
C SER A 73 -14.57 -17.64 -11.09
N GLY A 74 -13.48 -17.56 -11.83
CA GLY A 74 -13.43 -16.78 -13.07
C GLY A 74 -12.02 -16.37 -13.44
N THR A 75 -11.94 -15.51 -14.45
CA THR A 75 -10.68 -14.88 -14.85
C THR A 75 -10.55 -13.56 -14.09
N PRO A 76 -9.48 -13.38 -13.28
CA PRO A 76 -9.21 -12.10 -12.64
C PRO A 76 -9.08 -10.97 -13.67
N GLU A 77 -9.59 -9.81 -13.33
CA GLU A 77 -9.56 -8.64 -14.21
C GLU A 77 -8.45 -7.67 -13.81
N ARG A 78 -7.77 -7.14 -14.85
CA ARG A 78 -6.95 -5.96 -14.68
C ARG A 78 -7.88 -4.75 -14.48
N VAL A 79 -7.65 -3.98 -13.45
CA VAL A 79 -8.34 -2.72 -13.21
C VAL A 79 -7.56 -1.59 -13.90
N ILE A 80 -8.26 -0.69 -14.55
CA ILE A 80 -7.67 0.52 -15.14
C ILE A 80 -8.23 1.72 -14.40
N ASP A 81 -7.33 2.47 -13.80
CA ASP A 81 -7.67 3.66 -13.04
C ASP A 81 -8.01 4.86 -13.91
N PRO A 82 -8.66 5.88 -13.34
CA PRO A 82 -8.97 7.12 -14.05
C PRO A 82 -7.76 7.85 -14.62
N ASP A 83 -6.54 7.62 -14.12
CA ASP A 83 -5.28 8.15 -14.66
C ASP A 83 -4.69 7.29 -15.79
N GLY A 84 -5.27 6.12 -16.06
CA GLY A 84 -4.86 5.16 -17.07
C GLY A 84 -3.84 4.12 -16.58
N SER A 85 -3.45 4.15 -15.32
CA SER A 85 -2.59 3.11 -14.72
C SER A 85 -3.33 1.78 -14.58
N SER A 86 -2.58 0.70 -14.46
CA SER A 86 -3.12 -0.67 -14.36
C SER A 86 -2.81 -1.25 -13.00
N GLU A 87 -3.83 -1.80 -12.34
CA GLU A 87 -3.72 -2.46 -11.05
C GLU A 87 -4.56 -3.74 -10.97
N GLY A 88 -4.69 -4.31 -9.77
CA GLY A 88 -5.37 -5.56 -9.52
C GLY A 88 -4.50 -6.75 -9.91
N TRP A 89 -5.08 -7.68 -10.61
CA TRP A 89 -4.39 -8.87 -11.12
C TRP A 89 -3.81 -8.60 -12.50
N VAL A 90 -2.54 -8.18 -12.55
CA VAL A 90 -1.85 -7.86 -13.81
C VAL A 90 -1.15 -9.12 -14.34
N PRO A 91 -1.62 -9.73 -15.44
CA PRO A 91 -1.02 -10.93 -16.00
C PRO A 91 0.41 -10.68 -16.49
N THR A 92 1.34 -11.60 -16.15
CA THR A 92 2.69 -11.66 -16.68
C THR A 92 2.89 -12.86 -17.61
N ALA A 93 4.10 -13.10 -18.07
CA ALA A 93 4.38 -14.21 -18.99
C ALA A 93 4.15 -15.60 -18.37
N ASP A 94 4.29 -15.73 -17.05
CA ASP A 94 4.27 -17.01 -16.33
C ASP A 94 3.35 -17.01 -15.08
N GLY A 95 2.70 -15.86 -14.79
CA GLY A 95 1.82 -15.72 -13.65
C GLY A 95 1.07 -14.40 -13.61
N ALA A 96 1.15 -13.71 -12.48
CA ALA A 96 0.56 -12.40 -12.27
C ALA A 96 1.33 -11.56 -11.26
N PHE A 97 1.43 -10.27 -11.55
CA PHE A 97 1.89 -9.23 -10.64
C PHE A 97 0.67 -8.57 -10.01
N VAL A 98 0.53 -8.64 -8.69
CA VAL A 98 -0.69 -8.21 -8.00
C VAL A 98 -0.40 -6.97 -7.16
N VAL A 99 -0.95 -5.84 -7.61
CA VAL A 99 -0.81 -4.49 -7.04
C VAL A 99 -2.18 -3.81 -7.06
N ASN A 100 -2.62 -3.15 -5.99
CA ASN A 100 -4.05 -2.85 -5.84
C ASN A 100 -4.37 -1.42 -5.44
N GLU A 101 -3.45 -0.49 -5.51
CA GLU A 101 -3.72 0.90 -5.15
C GLU A 101 -4.26 1.69 -6.35
N PRO A 102 -5.44 2.33 -6.21
CA PRO A 102 -6.25 2.47 -4.99
C PRO A 102 -7.41 1.46 -4.86
N GLN A 103 -7.79 0.70 -5.90
CA GLN A 103 -9.05 -0.05 -5.98
C GLN A 103 -8.95 -1.41 -6.70
N GLY A 104 -7.75 -1.99 -6.76
CA GLY A 104 -7.46 -3.22 -7.50
C GLY A 104 -7.90 -4.50 -6.82
N SER A 105 -8.06 -4.50 -5.50
CA SER A 105 -8.37 -5.70 -4.71
C SER A 105 -9.64 -6.43 -5.16
N PRO A 106 -10.75 -5.76 -5.49
CA PRO A 106 -11.95 -6.41 -6.00
C PRO A 106 -11.75 -7.19 -7.30
N GLY A 107 -10.68 -6.93 -8.03
CA GLY A 107 -10.33 -7.64 -9.26
C GLY A 107 -9.90 -9.10 -9.05
N TRP A 108 -9.66 -9.55 -7.78
CA TRP A 108 -9.22 -10.91 -7.52
C TRP A 108 -9.75 -11.53 -6.22
N PHE A 109 -10.31 -10.78 -5.28
CA PHE A 109 -11.00 -11.32 -4.11
C PHE A 109 -12.09 -10.37 -3.59
N PRO A 110 -13.15 -10.88 -2.92
CA PRO A 110 -14.16 -10.03 -2.32
C PRO A 110 -13.62 -9.34 -1.07
N ALA A 111 -13.74 -8.01 -1.04
CA ALA A 111 -13.29 -7.16 0.05
C ALA A 111 -14.33 -6.06 0.36
N ASN A 112 -14.25 -5.46 1.55
CA ASN A 112 -14.74 -4.10 1.74
C ASN A 112 -13.57 -3.18 1.37
N ASP A 113 -13.56 -2.71 0.10
CA ASP A 113 -12.38 -2.04 -0.49
C ASP A 113 -12.31 -0.57 -0.08
N ASN A 114 -12.02 -0.37 1.19
CA ASN A 114 -11.90 0.93 1.83
C ASN A 114 -10.64 0.94 2.72
N PRO A 115 -9.75 1.93 2.60
CA PRO A 115 -8.54 2.01 3.41
C PRO A 115 -8.79 2.07 4.93
N GLN A 116 -10.01 2.42 5.36
CA GLN A 116 -10.39 2.43 6.77
C GLN A 116 -10.74 1.03 7.31
N ASP A 117 -11.04 0.05 6.46
CA ASP A 117 -11.41 -1.30 6.90
C ASP A 117 -10.23 -2.25 6.82
N LYS A 118 -9.34 -2.12 7.78
CA LYS A 118 -8.17 -2.98 7.90
C LYS A 118 -8.52 -4.35 8.47
N ALA A 119 -7.87 -5.39 7.96
CA ALA A 119 -8.00 -6.77 8.42
C ALA A 119 -6.62 -7.45 8.55
N THR A 120 -6.57 -8.59 9.22
CA THR A 120 -5.49 -9.56 9.11
C THR A 120 -5.78 -10.53 7.98
N TYR A 121 -4.75 -11.11 7.36
CA TYR A 121 -4.92 -11.94 6.18
C TYR A 121 -4.13 -13.25 6.27
N ASP A 122 -4.79 -14.35 5.97
CA ASP A 122 -4.18 -15.64 5.72
C ASP A 122 -4.43 -16.04 4.26
N PHE A 123 -3.34 -16.22 3.50
CA PHE A 123 -3.40 -16.63 2.10
C PHE A 123 -2.94 -18.07 1.95
N SER A 124 -3.76 -18.90 1.31
CA SER A 124 -3.40 -20.26 0.89
C SER A 124 -3.50 -20.32 -0.63
N VAL A 125 -2.37 -20.21 -1.31
CA VAL A 125 -2.30 -20.08 -2.78
C VAL A 125 -1.73 -21.33 -3.39
N THR A 126 -2.52 -22.03 -4.20
CA THR A 126 -2.10 -23.26 -4.90
C THR A 126 -1.85 -22.95 -6.37
N VAL A 127 -0.61 -23.17 -6.81
CA VAL A 127 -0.13 -22.93 -8.17
C VAL A 127 0.52 -24.18 -8.75
N PRO A 128 0.74 -24.28 -10.06
CA PRO A 128 1.53 -25.37 -10.64
C PRO A 128 2.91 -25.48 -10.00
N GLU A 129 3.46 -26.69 -9.91
CA GLU A 129 4.84 -26.91 -9.47
C GLU A 129 5.83 -26.12 -10.32
N GLY A 130 6.80 -25.47 -9.67
CA GLY A 130 7.75 -24.54 -10.30
C GLY A 130 7.32 -23.08 -10.29
N ILE A 131 6.07 -22.79 -9.91
CA ILE A 131 5.58 -21.41 -9.70
C ILE A 131 5.66 -21.07 -8.20
N THR A 132 6.21 -19.91 -7.90
CA THR A 132 6.25 -19.34 -6.56
C THR A 132 5.06 -18.38 -6.41
N ALA A 133 4.37 -18.45 -5.26
CA ALA A 133 3.39 -17.43 -4.90
C ALA A 133 3.90 -16.67 -3.68
N ILE A 134 3.92 -15.34 -3.79
CA ILE A 134 4.39 -14.42 -2.75
C ILE A 134 3.18 -13.67 -2.19
N GLY A 135 2.94 -13.80 -0.89
CA GLY A 135 1.90 -13.05 -0.17
C GLY A 135 2.48 -12.13 0.88
N ASN A 136 1.63 -11.28 1.47
CA ASN A 136 2.01 -10.43 2.58
C ASN A 136 2.36 -11.26 3.84
N GLY A 137 3.15 -10.68 4.72
CA GLY A 137 3.49 -11.26 6.01
C GLY A 137 4.55 -12.36 5.94
N VAL A 138 4.41 -13.37 6.78
CA VAL A 138 5.36 -14.45 6.99
C VAL A 138 4.94 -15.73 6.25
N LEU A 139 5.87 -16.37 5.53
CA LEU A 139 5.66 -17.69 4.95
C LEU A 139 5.54 -18.72 6.07
N LYS A 140 4.37 -19.28 6.28
CA LYS A 140 4.09 -20.31 7.29
C LYS A 140 4.47 -21.70 6.78
N SER A 141 4.23 -21.99 5.50
CA SER A 141 4.62 -23.27 4.86
C SER A 141 4.51 -23.20 3.34
N SER A 142 5.27 -24.09 2.67
CA SER A 142 5.05 -24.43 1.27
C SER A 142 5.07 -25.95 1.12
N ARG A 143 4.16 -26.51 0.31
CA ARG A 143 4.09 -27.95 0.11
C ARG A 143 3.70 -28.29 -1.33
N THR A 144 4.54 -29.11 -1.97
CA THR A 144 4.26 -29.66 -3.31
C THR A 144 3.62 -31.04 -3.20
N ARG A 145 2.52 -31.21 -3.94
CA ARG A 145 1.83 -32.49 -4.09
C ARG A 145 1.08 -32.52 -5.43
N ASP A 146 1.12 -33.66 -6.10
CA ASP A 146 0.37 -33.90 -7.35
C ASP A 146 0.60 -32.83 -8.44
N GLY A 147 1.88 -32.36 -8.60
CA GLY A 147 2.29 -31.37 -9.57
C GLY A 147 1.82 -29.93 -9.28
N LYS A 148 1.41 -29.66 -8.04
CA LYS A 148 1.03 -28.33 -7.56
C LYS A 148 1.74 -27.99 -6.26
N THR A 149 2.04 -26.70 -6.03
CA THR A 149 2.59 -26.19 -4.79
C THR A 149 1.59 -25.27 -4.12
N THR A 150 1.29 -25.53 -2.85
CA THR A 150 0.49 -24.63 -2.01
C THR A 150 1.41 -23.82 -1.12
N TRP A 151 1.31 -22.50 -1.20
CA TRP A 151 2.03 -21.51 -0.39
C TRP A 151 1.06 -20.92 0.64
N ASN A 152 1.45 -20.92 1.92
CA ASN A 152 0.64 -20.38 3.01
C ASN A 152 1.37 -19.19 3.63
N TRP A 153 0.80 -18.01 3.48
CA TRP A 153 1.30 -16.74 4.03
C TRP A 153 0.34 -16.20 5.08
N SER A 154 0.85 -15.47 6.06
CA SER A 154 0.04 -14.85 7.11
C SER A 154 0.54 -13.44 7.43
N GLU A 155 -0.35 -12.46 7.34
CA GLU A 155 -0.15 -11.10 7.80
C GLU A 155 -1.03 -10.86 9.03
N ASP A 156 -0.39 -10.88 10.20
CA ASP A 156 -1.07 -10.80 11.49
C ASP A 156 -1.34 -9.34 11.94
N SER A 157 -0.79 -8.34 11.22
CA SER A 157 -1.02 -6.92 11.48
C SER A 157 -2.18 -6.39 10.66
N PRO A 158 -2.94 -5.39 11.18
CA PRO A 158 -4.00 -4.75 10.39
C PRO A 158 -3.47 -4.16 9.08
N MET A 159 -4.08 -4.53 7.96
CA MET A 159 -3.69 -4.14 6.61
C MET A 159 -4.91 -3.73 5.80
N ALA A 160 -4.83 -2.59 5.10
CA ALA A 160 -5.86 -2.17 4.15
C ALA A 160 -5.84 -3.08 2.92
N SER A 161 -6.99 -3.25 2.26
CA SER A 161 -7.15 -4.12 1.10
C SER A 161 -6.16 -3.78 -0.03
N TYR A 162 -5.94 -2.50 -0.33
CA TYR A 162 -5.06 -2.07 -1.42
C TYR A 162 -3.60 -2.50 -1.24
N LEU A 163 -3.16 -2.82 -0.02
CA LEU A 163 -1.80 -3.27 0.29
C LEU A 163 -1.60 -4.79 0.14
N THR A 164 -2.66 -5.53 -0.21
CA THR A 164 -2.59 -6.98 -0.37
C THR A 164 -1.85 -7.39 -1.63
N THR A 165 -1.16 -8.53 -1.59
CA THR A 165 -0.59 -9.17 -2.79
C THR A 165 -0.63 -10.68 -2.67
N VAL A 166 -0.82 -11.36 -3.80
CA VAL A 166 -0.55 -12.80 -4.02
C VAL A 166 0.14 -12.98 -5.36
N THR A 167 1.14 -12.13 -5.62
CA THR A 167 1.95 -12.19 -6.84
C THR A 167 2.52 -13.58 -7.04
N ASN A 168 2.42 -14.09 -8.26
CA ASN A 168 2.87 -15.45 -8.58
C ASN A 168 3.54 -15.51 -9.96
N GLY A 169 4.56 -16.35 -10.07
CA GLY A 169 5.38 -16.52 -11.27
C GLY A 169 6.61 -17.37 -10.99
N VAL A 170 7.50 -17.44 -11.95
CA VAL A 170 8.82 -18.04 -11.72
C VAL A 170 9.71 -16.97 -11.08
N PHE A 171 10.05 -17.17 -9.81
CA PHE A 171 10.90 -16.25 -9.07
C PHE A 171 12.14 -16.97 -8.50
N GLU A 172 13.29 -16.30 -8.57
CA GLU A 172 14.39 -16.59 -7.67
C GLU A 172 14.09 -15.91 -6.33
N LEU A 173 13.91 -16.72 -5.28
CA LEU A 173 13.60 -16.24 -3.93
C LEU A 173 14.85 -16.33 -3.05
N ARG A 174 15.33 -15.20 -2.55
CA ARG A 174 16.40 -15.10 -1.55
C ARG A 174 15.80 -14.68 -0.21
N VAL A 175 16.05 -15.46 0.83
CA VAL A 175 15.56 -15.16 2.17
C VAL A 175 16.74 -14.77 3.05
N SER A 176 16.63 -13.64 3.70
CA SER A 176 17.57 -13.13 4.68
C SER A 176 16.86 -12.74 5.97
N SER A 177 17.50 -12.03 6.87
CA SER A 177 16.86 -11.55 8.09
C SER A 177 17.44 -10.24 8.56
N TRP A 178 16.58 -9.42 9.20
CA TRP A 178 16.96 -8.24 9.96
C TRP A 178 16.46 -8.38 11.39
N ARG A 179 17.36 -8.34 12.37
CA ARG A 179 17.06 -8.55 13.80
C ARG A 179 16.20 -9.81 14.09
N GLY A 180 16.41 -10.89 13.31
CA GLY A 180 15.66 -12.15 13.42
C GLY A 180 14.31 -12.15 12.67
N MET A 181 13.87 -11.05 12.13
CA MET A 181 12.71 -10.94 11.27
C MET A 181 13.06 -11.38 9.84
N PRO A 182 12.27 -12.24 9.17
CA PRO A 182 12.57 -12.69 7.82
C PRO A 182 12.33 -11.61 6.77
N LEU A 183 13.23 -11.53 5.79
CA LEU A 183 13.11 -10.69 4.61
C LEU A 183 13.06 -11.58 3.37
N TYR A 184 12.04 -11.41 2.54
CA TYR A 184 11.80 -12.22 1.34
C TYR A 184 12.01 -11.37 0.09
N HIS A 185 13.10 -11.61 -0.65
CA HIS A 185 13.40 -10.92 -1.90
C HIS A 185 13.17 -11.87 -3.06
N ALA A 186 12.20 -11.56 -3.91
CA ALA A 186 11.85 -12.35 -5.09
C ALA A 186 12.11 -11.52 -6.35
N VAL A 187 12.84 -12.09 -7.30
CA VAL A 187 13.15 -11.43 -8.57
C VAL A 187 12.89 -12.41 -9.70
N ASP A 188 12.20 -11.96 -10.75
CA ASP A 188 12.03 -12.75 -11.97
C ASP A 188 13.40 -13.05 -12.60
N PRO A 189 13.78 -14.32 -12.80
CA PRO A 189 15.07 -14.71 -13.35
C PRO A 189 15.24 -14.30 -14.83
N ALA A 190 14.16 -13.98 -15.54
CA ALA A 190 14.21 -13.51 -16.92
C ALA A 190 14.66 -12.04 -17.04
N MET A 191 14.71 -11.30 -15.94
CA MET A 191 15.17 -9.91 -15.95
C MET A 191 16.64 -9.77 -16.34
N PRO A 192 16.99 -8.90 -17.29
CA PRO A 192 18.39 -8.67 -17.68
C PRO A 192 19.27 -8.15 -16.54
N ALA A 193 18.70 -7.36 -15.62
CA ALA A 193 19.40 -6.74 -14.48
C ALA A 193 19.12 -7.44 -13.15
N ARG A 194 18.88 -8.75 -13.16
CA ARG A 194 18.49 -9.54 -11.97
C ARG A 194 19.41 -9.35 -10.76
N GLU A 195 20.73 -9.46 -10.93
CA GLU A 195 21.65 -9.31 -9.81
C GLU A 195 21.63 -7.88 -9.24
N LEU A 196 21.52 -6.86 -10.09
CA LEU A 196 21.35 -5.47 -9.63
C LEU A 196 20.03 -5.29 -8.87
N ALA A 197 18.96 -5.98 -9.28
CA ALA A 197 17.70 -5.95 -8.52
C ALA A 197 17.89 -6.53 -7.11
N PHE A 198 18.57 -7.66 -6.97
CA PHE A 198 18.91 -8.21 -5.66
C PHE A 198 19.85 -7.30 -4.85
N GLU A 199 20.83 -6.65 -5.47
CA GLU A 199 21.68 -5.66 -4.80
C GLU A 199 20.86 -4.48 -4.27
N ARG A 200 19.85 -4.02 -4.99
CA ARG A 200 18.93 -2.95 -4.55
C ARG A 200 18.03 -3.41 -3.40
N LEU A 201 17.43 -4.57 -3.51
CA LEU A 201 16.61 -5.14 -2.41
C LEU A 201 17.46 -5.43 -1.17
N ALA A 202 18.74 -5.78 -1.32
CA ALA A 202 19.65 -6.00 -0.20
C ALA A 202 19.97 -4.74 0.61
N LEU A 203 19.54 -3.54 0.17
CA LEU A 203 19.59 -2.30 0.96
C LEU A 203 18.56 -2.31 2.11
N GLU A 204 17.52 -3.14 2.02
CA GLU A 204 16.38 -3.12 2.95
C GLU A 204 16.79 -3.15 4.43
N PRO A 205 17.70 -4.04 4.92
CA PRO A 205 18.09 -4.03 6.34
C PRO A 205 18.63 -2.67 6.82
N ARG A 206 19.39 -2.00 5.97
CA ARG A 206 19.97 -0.69 6.27
C ARG A 206 18.91 0.42 6.27
N VAL A 207 17.94 0.35 5.35
CA VAL A 207 16.82 1.29 5.28
C VAL A 207 15.87 1.09 6.46
N LEU A 208 15.59 -0.17 6.82
CA LEU A 208 14.79 -0.51 8.01
C LEU A 208 15.43 0.02 9.29
N GLU A 209 16.74 -0.19 9.48
CA GLU A 209 17.47 0.34 10.64
C GLU A 209 17.37 1.87 10.72
N PHE A 210 17.53 2.54 9.58
CA PHE A 210 17.46 3.98 9.51
C PHE A 210 16.08 4.54 9.89
N PHE A 211 14.99 3.95 9.38
CA PHE A 211 13.64 4.41 9.70
C PHE A 211 13.15 3.94 11.08
N ASP A 212 13.63 2.79 11.55
CA ASP A 212 13.39 2.32 12.93
C ASP A 212 13.92 3.35 13.95
N ASP A 213 15.15 3.86 13.72
CA ASP A 213 15.73 4.91 14.54
C ASP A 213 15.04 6.27 14.40
N LEU A 214 14.58 6.60 13.20
CA LEU A 214 14.02 7.92 12.88
C LEU A 214 12.57 8.07 13.34
N TYR A 215 11.73 7.07 13.03
CA TYR A 215 10.27 7.10 13.21
C TYR A 215 9.80 6.26 14.40
N GLY A 216 10.56 5.22 14.74
CA GLY A 216 10.23 4.24 15.76
C GLY A 216 10.16 2.82 15.21
N PRO A 217 9.94 1.82 16.08
CA PRO A 217 10.06 0.41 15.74
C PRO A 217 9.28 0.00 14.48
N TYR A 218 9.93 -0.79 13.61
CA TYR A 218 9.28 -1.37 12.43
C TYR A 218 7.98 -2.09 12.80
N PRO A 219 6.87 -1.83 12.11
CA PRO A 219 5.55 -2.26 12.58
C PRO A 219 5.20 -3.72 12.34
N PHE A 220 5.89 -4.43 11.46
CA PHE A 220 5.45 -5.73 10.94
C PHE A 220 6.39 -6.87 11.29
N SER A 221 5.96 -8.11 11.00
CA SER A 221 6.66 -9.33 11.35
C SER A 221 7.57 -9.88 10.23
N SER A 222 7.57 -9.26 9.07
CA SER A 222 8.44 -9.59 7.94
C SER A 222 8.67 -8.37 7.05
N GLY A 223 9.66 -8.45 6.17
CA GLY A 223 9.88 -7.50 5.10
C GLY A 223 10.14 -8.22 3.78
N GLY A 224 10.50 -7.46 2.77
CA GLY A 224 10.89 -7.99 1.46
C GLY A 224 10.43 -7.14 0.30
N GLY A 225 10.73 -7.64 -0.91
CA GLY A 225 10.31 -6.99 -2.14
C GLY A 225 10.26 -7.98 -3.29
N VAL A 226 9.43 -7.66 -4.26
CA VAL A 226 9.24 -8.43 -5.50
C VAL A 226 9.58 -7.55 -6.68
N VAL A 227 10.39 -8.06 -7.61
CA VAL A 227 10.70 -7.38 -8.87
C VAL A 227 10.29 -8.28 -10.04
N ASP A 228 9.35 -7.79 -10.86
CA ASP A 228 8.77 -8.52 -11.99
C ASP A 228 8.56 -7.55 -13.17
N PRO A 229 8.93 -7.88 -14.42
CA PRO A 229 8.69 -7.02 -15.57
C PRO A 229 7.21 -7.03 -16.02
N ALA A 230 6.33 -6.57 -15.13
CA ALA A 230 4.88 -6.62 -15.29
C ALA A 230 4.30 -5.55 -16.25
N GLY A 231 5.04 -4.46 -16.48
CA GLY A 231 4.63 -3.37 -17.37
C GLY A 231 3.58 -2.43 -16.78
N VAL A 232 3.54 -2.30 -15.46
CA VAL A 232 2.68 -1.31 -14.77
C VAL A 232 3.35 0.06 -14.68
N LEU A 233 4.67 0.13 -14.77
CA LEU A 233 5.51 1.34 -14.79
C LEU A 233 5.58 2.12 -13.48
N TYR A 234 5.25 1.49 -12.37
CA TYR A 234 5.36 2.07 -11.02
C TYR A 234 5.84 1.03 -10.00
N ALA A 235 6.09 1.44 -8.79
CA ALA A 235 6.29 0.58 -7.64
C ALA A 235 5.14 0.79 -6.65
N LEU A 236 4.92 -0.19 -5.76
CA LEU A 236 3.86 -0.13 -4.75
C LEU A 236 4.36 -0.69 -3.43
N GLU A 237 4.00 -0.02 -2.36
CA GLU A 237 4.34 -0.32 -0.98
C GLU A 237 3.59 -1.51 -0.37
N SER A 238 3.10 -2.47 -1.12
CA SER A 238 2.34 -3.61 -0.57
C SER A 238 2.90 -4.05 0.79
N GLN A 239 2.04 -4.19 1.80
CA GLN A 239 2.50 -4.36 3.19
C GLN A 239 3.44 -5.55 3.32
N THR A 240 4.64 -5.33 3.85
CA THR A 240 5.73 -6.30 4.03
C THR A 240 6.35 -6.87 2.74
N LYS A 241 5.88 -6.50 1.56
CA LYS A 241 6.35 -6.97 0.24
C LYS A 241 6.24 -5.85 -0.79
N SER A 242 7.16 -4.87 -0.72
CA SER A 242 7.17 -3.79 -1.73
C SER A 242 7.29 -4.37 -3.14
N MET A 243 6.49 -3.86 -4.06
CA MET A 243 6.35 -4.35 -5.42
C MET A 243 7.03 -3.39 -6.39
N TYR A 244 7.89 -3.90 -7.26
CA TYR A 244 8.66 -3.10 -8.21
C TYR A 244 8.47 -3.63 -9.64
N ASP A 245 8.03 -2.77 -10.56
CA ASP A 245 8.02 -3.12 -11.97
C ASP A 245 9.44 -3.14 -12.54
N GLY A 246 9.84 -4.31 -13.00
CA GLY A 246 11.15 -4.59 -13.56
C GLY A 246 11.30 -4.28 -15.05
N VAL A 247 10.24 -3.80 -15.74
CA VAL A 247 10.28 -3.60 -17.19
C VAL A 247 11.35 -2.60 -17.63
N SER A 248 11.62 -1.60 -16.82
CA SER A 248 12.69 -0.61 -17.05
C SER A 248 14.03 -1.00 -16.41
N GLY A 249 14.13 -2.19 -15.81
CA GLY A 249 15.31 -2.70 -15.13
C GLY A 249 15.13 -2.77 -13.61
N ALA A 250 16.26 -2.82 -12.87
CA ALA A 250 16.24 -2.87 -11.41
C ALA A 250 15.72 -1.55 -10.81
N PRO A 251 15.03 -1.60 -9.66
CA PRO A 251 14.57 -0.39 -8.98
C PRO A 251 15.74 0.51 -8.59
N GLY A 252 15.55 1.82 -8.62
CA GLY A 252 16.50 2.79 -8.10
C GLY A 252 16.58 2.72 -6.57
N GLU A 253 17.73 3.08 -5.98
CA GLU A 253 17.87 3.15 -4.52
C GLU A 253 16.78 4.05 -3.89
N GLY A 254 16.54 5.23 -4.50
CA GLY A 254 15.50 6.15 -4.02
C GLY A 254 14.09 5.53 -4.04
N THR A 255 13.77 4.69 -5.04
CA THR A 255 12.49 3.96 -5.09
C THR A 255 12.40 2.93 -3.97
N VAL A 256 13.47 2.15 -3.75
CA VAL A 256 13.49 1.18 -2.63
C VAL A 256 13.30 1.87 -1.29
N VAL A 257 13.94 3.02 -1.07
CA VAL A 257 13.77 3.81 0.16
C VAL A 257 12.34 4.34 0.31
N HIS A 258 11.73 4.79 -0.79
CA HIS A 258 10.35 5.27 -0.86
C HIS A 258 9.39 4.19 -0.39
N GLU A 259 9.40 3.03 -1.04
CA GLU A 259 8.48 1.92 -0.75
C GLU A 259 8.67 1.35 0.67
N ILE A 260 9.89 1.30 1.17
CA ILE A 260 10.14 0.85 2.55
C ILE A 260 9.64 1.87 3.57
N SER A 261 9.73 3.17 3.30
CA SER A 261 9.25 4.20 4.22
C SER A 261 7.74 4.18 4.41
N HIS A 262 7.00 3.78 3.38
CA HIS A 262 5.55 3.58 3.46
C HIS A 262 5.14 2.54 4.50
N GLN A 263 6.01 1.61 4.88
CA GLN A 263 5.66 0.64 5.92
C GLN A 263 5.28 1.34 7.24
N TRP A 264 5.83 2.55 7.51
CA TRP A 264 5.41 3.42 8.60
C TRP A 264 4.24 4.33 8.21
N PHE A 265 4.37 5.08 7.10
CA PHE A 265 3.41 6.10 6.65
C PHE A 265 2.78 5.70 5.31
N GLY A 266 1.57 5.21 5.36
CA GLY A 266 0.81 4.53 4.30
C GLY A 266 0.24 3.21 4.83
N ASN A 267 1.09 2.33 5.37
CA ASN A 267 0.72 0.98 5.78
C ASN A 267 0.32 0.91 7.26
N ALA A 268 1.25 1.20 8.18
CA ALA A 268 0.93 1.20 9.61
C ALA A 268 0.02 2.37 9.98
N VAL A 269 0.35 3.58 9.52
CA VAL A 269 -0.49 4.78 9.63
C VAL A 269 -1.08 5.04 8.25
N THR A 270 -2.33 4.70 8.03
CA THR A 270 -2.97 4.73 6.70
C THR A 270 -3.93 5.92 6.61
N LEU A 271 -3.98 6.57 5.47
CA LEU A 271 -4.99 7.59 5.19
C LEU A 271 -6.42 7.06 5.43
N ALA A 272 -7.33 7.93 5.84
CA ALA A 272 -8.74 7.58 6.00
C ALA A 272 -9.51 7.75 4.68
N VAL A 273 -9.09 8.66 3.83
CA VAL A 273 -9.74 8.98 2.55
C VAL A 273 -8.70 9.30 1.49
N TRP A 274 -8.91 8.86 0.26
CA TRP A 274 -7.97 9.02 -0.84
C TRP A 274 -7.51 10.45 -1.13
N PRO A 275 -8.35 11.51 -0.99
CA PRO A 275 -7.87 12.88 -1.14
C PRO A 275 -6.71 13.29 -0.22
N ASP A 276 -6.48 12.54 0.87
CA ASP A 276 -5.37 12.75 1.80
C ASP A 276 -4.09 11.98 1.41
N ILE A 277 -3.96 11.49 0.16
CA ILE A 277 -2.83 10.67 -0.34
C ILE A 277 -1.46 11.31 -0.09
N TRP A 278 -1.37 12.61 0.05
CA TRP A 278 -0.12 13.29 0.40
C TRP A 278 0.45 12.85 1.77
N LEU A 279 -0.41 12.33 2.68
CA LEU A 279 0.02 11.75 3.96
C LEU A 279 0.83 10.45 3.77
N ASN A 280 0.63 9.75 2.67
CA ASN A 280 1.45 8.62 2.26
C ASN A 280 2.64 9.13 1.45
N GLU A 281 2.37 9.74 0.30
CA GLU A 281 3.35 10.05 -0.73
C GLU A 281 4.28 11.21 -0.37
N GLY A 282 3.76 12.22 0.31
CA GLY A 282 4.56 13.34 0.79
C GLY A 282 5.56 12.90 1.86
N PHE A 283 5.16 12.00 2.75
CA PHE A 283 6.04 11.41 3.75
C PHE A 283 7.12 10.53 3.11
N ALA A 284 6.76 9.68 2.15
CA ALA A 284 7.71 8.84 1.45
C ALA A 284 8.69 9.67 0.61
N ARG A 285 8.23 10.73 -0.05
CA ARG A 285 9.09 11.68 -0.76
C ARG A 285 10.07 12.38 0.18
N TRP A 286 9.60 12.85 1.34
CA TRP A 286 10.48 13.47 2.33
C TRP A 286 11.46 12.45 2.94
N SER A 287 11.03 11.21 3.13
CA SER A 287 11.89 10.10 3.59
C SER A 287 13.04 9.82 2.63
N GLN A 288 12.84 9.93 1.32
CA GLN A 288 13.93 9.87 0.33
C GLN A 288 14.94 11.01 0.53
N TRP A 289 14.46 12.22 0.85
CA TRP A 289 15.35 13.38 1.04
C TRP A 289 16.20 13.25 2.28
N ILE A 290 15.61 12.85 3.40
CA ILE A 290 16.37 12.67 4.65
C ILE A 290 17.33 11.47 4.57
N TRP A 291 16.97 10.39 3.86
CA TRP A 291 17.88 9.30 3.55
C TRP A 291 19.08 9.80 2.76
N THR A 292 18.85 10.56 1.70
CA THR A 292 19.91 11.15 0.86
C THR A 292 20.85 12.05 1.70
N GLU A 293 20.27 12.92 2.55
CA GLU A 293 21.02 13.79 3.46
C GLU A 293 21.93 12.99 4.39
N ARG A 294 21.39 11.97 5.04
CA ARG A 294 22.12 11.16 6.03
C ARG A 294 23.17 10.23 5.40
N ASN A 295 23.08 10.01 4.10
CA ASN A 295 24.06 9.24 3.33
C ASN A 295 25.05 10.13 2.54
N GLY A 296 25.18 11.41 2.91
CA GLY A 296 26.20 12.33 2.39
C GLY A 296 25.87 13.01 1.05
N GLY A 297 24.60 12.90 0.61
CA GLY A 297 24.09 13.61 -0.56
C GLY A 297 23.56 15.01 -0.22
N LEU A 298 22.72 15.56 -1.10
CA LEU A 298 22.08 16.87 -0.87
C LEU A 298 21.20 16.81 0.39
N THR A 299 21.27 17.87 1.21
CA THR A 299 20.38 17.98 2.36
C THR A 299 18.92 18.07 1.91
N ALA A 300 17.98 17.70 2.79
CA ALA A 300 16.54 17.85 2.51
C ALA A 300 16.19 19.30 2.18
N GLN A 301 16.89 20.26 2.83
CA GLN A 301 16.75 21.69 2.52
C GLN A 301 17.24 22.04 1.12
N GLN A 302 18.41 21.55 0.71
CA GLN A 302 18.92 21.80 -0.65
C GLN A 302 18.01 21.21 -1.72
N GLN A 303 17.45 20.01 -1.48
CA GLN A 303 16.48 19.39 -2.38
C GLN A 303 15.19 20.20 -2.46
N PHE A 304 14.67 20.65 -1.33
CA PHE A 304 13.55 21.58 -1.25
C PHE A 304 13.80 22.86 -2.06
N ASP A 305 14.91 23.54 -1.81
CA ASP A 305 15.26 24.81 -2.45
C ASP A 305 15.34 24.66 -3.98
N ALA A 306 15.99 23.59 -4.44
CA ALA A 306 16.12 23.29 -5.86
C ALA A 306 14.75 23.06 -6.54
N LEU A 307 13.89 22.27 -5.91
CA LEU A 307 12.56 21.99 -6.41
C LEU A 307 11.65 23.24 -6.33
N TYR A 308 11.71 23.97 -5.23
CA TYR A 308 10.94 25.21 -5.06
C TYR A 308 11.30 26.25 -6.12
N ALA A 309 12.58 26.38 -6.45
CA ALA A 309 13.04 27.32 -7.49
C ALA A 309 12.69 26.87 -8.91
N SER A 310 12.76 25.58 -9.21
CA SER A 310 12.67 25.05 -10.59
C SER A 310 11.26 24.68 -11.05
N ARG A 311 10.32 24.43 -10.12
CA ARG A 311 8.96 24.01 -10.51
C ARG A 311 8.20 25.11 -11.25
N PRO A 312 7.57 24.79 -12.40
CA PRO A 312 6.80 25.76 -13.19
C PRO A 312 5.52 26.19 -12.45
N ALA A 313 4.96 27.33 -12.86
CA ALA A 313 3.74 27.87 -12.24
C ALA A 313 2.57 26.85 -12.25
N SER A 314 2.46 26.03 -13.29
CA SER A 314 1.43 24.99 -13.41
C SER A 314 1.51 23.91 -12.32
N PHE A 315 2.68 23.62 -11.80
CA PHE A 315 2.85 22.67 -10.68
C PHE A 315 2.10 23.13 -9.42
N TRP A 316 2.10 24.44 -9.15
CA TRP A 316 1.53 25.03 -7.95
C TRP A 316 0.00 25.17 -7.99
N THR A 317 -0.62 24.99 -9.17
CA THR A 317 -2.08 25.10 -9.32
C THR A 317 -2.84 23.92 -8.73
N ARG A 318 -2.13 22.85 -8.35
CA ARG A 318 -2.73 21.66 -7.76
C ARG A 318 -2.21 21.51 -6.33
N PRO A 319 -3.04 21.78 -5.31
CA PRO A 319 -2.65 21.61 -3.93
C PRO A 319 -2.71 20.14 -3.49
N PRO A 320 -1.81 19.69 -2.59
CA PRO A 320 -1.71 18.27 -2.19
C PRO A 320 -2.96 17.68 -1.55
N ALA A 321 -3.69 18.45 -0.74
CA ALA A 321 -4.93 18.00 -0.09
C ALA A 321 -6.19 18.25 -0.95
N ASN A 322 -6.03 18.66 -2.21
CA ASN A 322 -7.11 18.77 -3.19
C ASN A 322 -6.53 18.62 -4.60
N LEU A 323 -6.22 17.40 -4.98
CA LEU A 323 -5.63 17.11 -6.30
C LEU A 323 -6.61 17.28 -7.47
N GLY A 324 -7.91 17.46 -7.21
CA GLY A 324 -8.90 17.83 -8.22
C GLY A 324 -9.59 16.65 -8.92
N GLY A 325 -9.51 15.45 -8.35
CA GLY A 325 -10.27 14.28 -8.81
C GLY A 325 -9.43 13.02 -8.92
N PRO A 326 -10.08 11.84 -9.07
CA PRO A 326 -9.42 10.55 -9.02
C PRO A 326 -8.35 10.37 -10.11
N GLN A 327 -8.51 10.95 -11.29
CA GLN A 327 -7.51 10.92 -12.36
C GLN A 327 -6.20 11.65 -12.02
N PHE A 328 -6.12 12.32 -10.89
CA PHE A 328 -4.96 13.05 -10.41
C PHE A 328 -4.48 12.57 -9.05
N LEU A 329 -4.99 11.44 -8.57
CA LEU A 329 -4.65 10.91 -7.25
C LEU A 329 -3.13 10.79 -7.06
N PHE A 330 -2.44 10.29 -8.08
CA PHE A 330 -0.97 10.13 -8.09
C PHE A 330 -0.23 11.27 -8.82
N ALA A 331 -0.81 12.48 -8.84
CA ALA A 331 -0.12 13.62 -9.41
C ALA A 331 1.11 14.02 -8.56
N ASP A 332 2.20 14.43 -9.22
CA ASP A 332 3.47 14.84 -8.58
C ASP A 332 3.31 15.86 -7.44
N ALA A 333 2.21 16.59 -7.41
CA ALA A 333 1.92 17.52 -6.32
C ALA A 333 1.67 16.81 -4.97
N GLY A 334 1.01 15.65 -4.95
CA GLY A 334 0.86 14.83 -3.75
C GLY A 334 2.21 14.43 -3.16
N TYR A 335 3.10 13.97 -4.03
CA TYR A 335 4.47 13.56 -3.71
C TYR A 335 5.38 14.75 -3.37
N THR A 336 5.67 15.56 -4.37
CA THR A 336 6.72 16.59 -4.29
C THR A 336 6.29 17.77 -3.43
N ARG A 337 5.09 18.33 -3.64
CA ARG A 337 4.60 19.44 -2.81
C ARG A 337 4.24 18.95 -1.40
N GLY A 338 3.77 17.69 -1.26
CA GLY A 338 3.59 17.04 0.03
C GLY A 338 4.92 16.95 0.82
N GLY A 339 5.99 16.45 0.19
CA GLY A 339 7.33 16.42 0.78
C GLY A 339 7.88 17.83 1.09
N MET A 340 7.61 18.81 0.23
CA MET A 340 7.94 20.21 0.47
C MET A 340 7.18 20.77 1.68
N THR A 341 5.92 20.40 1.86
CA THR A 341 5.13 20.81 3.05
C THR A 341 5.80 20.33 4.33
N LEU A 342 6.27 19.09 4.37
CA LEU A 342 6.98 18.55 5.53
C LEU A 342 8.31 19.28 5.78
N GLN A 343 9.09 19.58 4.72
CA GLN A 343 10.35 20.32 4.89
C GLN A 343 10.11 21.77 5.32
N ALA A 344 9.09 22.44 4.77
CA ALA A 344 8.72 23.77 5.20
C ALA A 344 8.21 23.79 6.66
N LEU A 345 7.46 22.75 7.06
CA LEU A 345 7.04 22.58 8.45
C LEU A 345 8.24 22.40 9.37
N ARG A 346 9.23 21.59 8.99
CA ARG A 346 10.50 21.43 9.72
C ARG A 346 11.19 22.77 9.95
N GLN A 347 11.25 23.64 8.94
CA GLN A 347 11.79 24.99 9.08
C GLN A 347 10.97 25.85 10.04
N LYS A 348 9.64 25.74 9.95
CA LYS A 348 8.71 26.54 10.74
C LYS A 348 8.74 26.23 12.23
N ILE A 349 8.75 24.94 12.59
CA ILE A 349 8.66 24.50 13.99
C ILE A 349 10.00 24.09 14.59
N GLY A 350 11.05 23.95 13.77
CA GLY A 350 12.39 23.53 14.19
C GLY A 350 12.56 22.00 14.25
N ASP A 351 13.80 21.54 14.21
CA ASP A 351 14.15 20.12 14.14
C ASP A 351 13.60 19.30 15.30
N ASP A 352 13.77 19.77 16.55
CA ASP A 352 13.35 19.00 17.73
C ASP A 352 11.85 18.71 17.72
N ALA A 353 11.02 19.74 17.48
CA ALA A 353 9.56 19.58 17.39
C ALA A 353 9.16 18.75 16.18
N PHE A 354 9.83 18.93 15.05
CA PHE A 354 9.51 18.21 13.82
C PHE A 354 9.79 16.70 13.96
N PHE A 355 10.95 16.29 14.43
CA PHE A 355 11.25 14.87 14.61
C PHE A 355 10.43 14.24 15.73
N GLU A 356 10.08 14.98 16.78
CA GLU A 356 9.09 14.48 17.76
C GLU A 356 7.71 14.32 17.15
N LEU A 357 7.28 15.24 16.28
CA LEU A 357 6.02 15.13 15.54
C LEU A 357 5.97 13.84 14.71
N LEU A 358 7.02 13.52 13.94
CA LEU A 358 7.03 12.30 13.11
C LEU A 358 6.93 11.02 13.98
N ARG A 359 7.68 10.98 15.10
CA ARG A 359 7.60 9.85 16.05
C ARG A 359 6.24 9.76 16.74
N ALA A 360 5.66 10.90 17.14
CA ALA A 360 4.35 10.95 17.75
C ALA A 360 3.24 10.53 16.75
N TRP A 361 3.33 11.02 15.50
CA TRP A 361 2.41 10.66 14.44
C TRP A 361 2.33 9.15 14.24
N TYR A 362 3.49 8.49 14.11
CA TYR A 362 3.56 7.04 14.03
C TYR A 362 3.07 6.35 15.31
N ARG A 363 3.58 6.74 16.47
CA ARG A 363 3.28 6.09 17.77
C ARG A 363 1.81 6.13 18.13
N GLU A 364 1.15 7.27 17.89
CA GLU A 364 -0.24 7.50 18.29
C GLU A 364 -1.26 6.90 17.31
N ASN A 365 -0.87 6.73 16.04
CA ASN A 365 -1.78 6.33 14.97
C ASN A 365 -1.45 4.96 14.35
N ARG A 366 -0.42 4.26 14.87
CA ARG A 366 -0.02 2.95 14.34
C ARG A 366 -1.19 1.98 14.28
N TYR A 367 -1.38 1.35 13.13
CA TYR A 367 -2.47 0.44 12.77
C TYR A 367 -3.85 1.10 12.64
N GLY A 368 -3.91 2.41 12.76
CA GLY A 368 -5.12 3.20 12.56
C GLY A 368 -5.18 3.91 11.21
N ASN A 369 -6.20 4.77 11.10
CA ASN A 369 -6.41 5.64 9.96
C ASN A 369 -6.40 7.10 10.38
N VAL A 370 -5.94 7.97 9.50
CA VAL A 370 -5.69 9.38 9.78
C VAL A 370 -6.16 10.27 8.64
N THR A 371 -6.38 11.55 8.97
CA THR A 371 -6.73 12.62 8.04
C THR A 371 -5.69 13.75 8.08
N THR A 372 -5.72 14.61 7.08
CA THR A 372 -4.95 15.88 7.10
C THR A 372 -5.25 16.70 8.34
N ALA A 373 -6.50 16.75 8.80
CA ALA A 373 -6.89 17.49 10.01
C ALA A 373 -6.22 16.93 11.29
N ASP A 374 -6.08 15.60 11.40
CA ASP A 374 -5.39 14.96 12.52
C ASP A 374 -3.90 15.35 12.53
N PHE A 375 -3.25 15.40 11.36
CA PHE A 375 -1.86 15.81 11.25
C PHE A 375 -1.65 17.28 11.64
N ILE A 376 -2.55 18.18 11.20
CA ILE A 376 -2.53 19.59 11.57
C ILE A 376 -2.65 19.73 13.10
N ALA A 377 -3.66 19.11 13.69
CA ALA A 377 -3.90 19.17 15.13
C ALA A 377 -2.71 18.64 15.96
N LEU A 378 -2.08 17.54 15.50
CA LEU A 378 -0.88 17.02 16.15
C LEU A 378 0.32 17.97 16.00
N SER A 379 0.50 18.58 14.83
CA SER A 379 1.57 19.53 14.55
C SER A 379 1.49 20.76 15.47
N GLU A 380 0.28 21.29 15.64
CA GLU A 380 0.01 22.42 16.55
C GLU A 380 0.24 22.05 18.02
N ARG A 381 -0.21 20.86 18.41
CA ARG A 381 -0.03 20.35 19.78
C ARG A 381 1.44 20.16 20.15
N ILE A 382 2.24 19.60 19.24
CA ILE A 382 3.67 19.33 19.48
C ILE A 382 4.50 20.63 19.43
N SER A 383 4.22 21.51 18.47
CA SER A 383 5.00 22.74 18.28
C SER A 383 4.58 23.87 19.23
N GLY A 384 3.35 23.82 19.75
CA GLY A 384 2.76 24.94 20.50
C GLY A 384 2.46 26.18 19.64
N GLN A 385 2.46 26.04 18.32
CA GLN A 385 2.22 27.11 17.34
C GLN A 385 0.86 26.94 16.67
N GLN A 386 0.23 28.05 16.28
CA GLN A 386 -0.93 28.04 15.36
C GLN A 386 -0.43 27.88 13.94
N LEU A 387 -0.84 26.83 13.24
CA LEU A 387 -0.35 26.45 11.93
C LEU A 387 -1.42 26.45 10.84
N ASP A 388 -2.65 26.90 11.13
CA ASP A 388 -3.75 26.96 10.16
C ASP A 388 -3.34 27.67 8.86
N THR A 389 -2.78 28.89 8.96
CA THR A 389 -2.34 29.66 7.80
C THR A 389 -1.21 28.96 7.04
N PHE A 390 -0.29 28.31 7.76
CA PHE A 390 0.78 27.53 7.14
C PHE A 390 0.22 26.39 6.29
N PHE A 391 -0.64 25.55 6.87
CA PHE A 391 -1.22 24.43 6.15
C PHE A 391 -2.18 24.83 5.06
N ASP A 392 -2.96 25.90 5.25
CA ASP A 392 -3.81 26.45 4.20
C ASP A 392 -3.00 26.78 2.95
N VAL A 393 -1.91 27.51 3.10
CA VAL A 393 -1.05 27.90 1.97
C VAL A 393 -0.35 26.72 1.31
N TRP A 394 0.13 25.74 2.08
CA TRP A 394 0.87 24.61 1.55
C TRP A 394 -0.01 23.50 0.97
N LEU A 395 -1.16 23.22 1.60
CA LEU A 395 -2.00 22.06 1.28
C LEU A 395 -3.27 22.38 0.49
N TYR A 396 -3.79 23.62 0.56
CA TYR A 396 -5.10 23.94 -0.02
C TYR A 396 -5.08 25.04 -1.05
N GLN A 397 -4.12 25.97 -1.01
CA GLN A 397 -4.08 27.07 -1.96
C GLN A 397 -3.46 26.67 -3.30
N PRO A 398 -4.09 26.99 -4.48
CA PRO A 398 -3.58 26.61 -5.80
C PRO A 398 -2.52 27.62 -6.30
N VAL A 399 -1.62 28.02 -5.43
CA VAL A 399 -0.55 28.98 -5.70
C VAL A 399 0.76 28.56 -5.09
N LYS A 400 1.86 29.11 -5.57
CA LYS A 400 3.18 28.93 -4.96
C LYS A 400 3.21 29.61 -3.59
N PRO A 401 3.47 28.88 -2.49
CA PRO A 401 3.62 29.49 -1.16
C PRO A 401 4.77 30.48 -1.14
N THR A 402 4.53 31.73 -0.72
CA THR A 402 5.59 32.77 -0.64
C THR A 402 5.80 33.30 0.77
N VAL A 403 4.83 33.10 1.66
CA VAL A 403 4.89 33.46 3.08
C VAL A 403 4.19 32.35 3.87
N TRP A 404 4.82 31.83 4.91
CA TRP A 404 4.29 30.78 5.78
C TRP A 404 4.87 30.80 7.20
#